data_a83fb8856e2ac754363e4f1934e6da93
#
_entry.id   a83fb8856e2ac754363e4f1934e6da93
#
_cell.length_a   1.000
_cell.length_b   1.000
_cell.length_c   1.000
_cell.angle_alpha   90.00
_cell.angle_beta   90.00
_cell.angle_gamma   90.00
#
_symmetry.space_group_name_H-M   'P 1'
#
loop_
_entity.id
_entity.type
_entity.pdbx_description
1 polymer ?
#
loop_
_entity_poly.entity_id
_entity_poly.type
_entity_poly.pdbx_seq_one_letter_code
_entity_poly.pdbx_strand_id
1 'polypeptide(L)'
;MRGTARATLLVAWLLALAGLGWMVSQRLKISTDLRSFMPAPTTPDQRLLMEQVGDGPGSRLLLLSISGAPDPQLATLSQGLVAALKHDKRYSQVINGNFDLGALDTSLLPYRYLLSPTLDTQPLDQAYLSDQLQQRLDDLSSPAASMLKPILPRDPTLEILKLAQRWAPAKQPMLRDGVWFSSRGEALLVTETRAPGFDPGAQRAAIEALQKRFASLQDAKRATLTISGPGYFSLEVSSRTKAEADRFGAVTSL
;
A
#
# COMPACT_ATOMS: atom_id res chain seq x y z
N MET A 1 57.01 -41.02 -0.42
CA MET A 1 56.15 -40.70 -1.57
C MET A 1 54.62 -40.91 -1.37
N ARG A 2 54.16 -41.74 -0.41
CA ARG A 2 52.71 -41.94 -0.16
C ARG A 2 52.01 -40.79 0.65
N GLY A 3 52.79 -40.01 1.41
CA GLY A 3 52.22 -38.90 2.22
C GLY A 3 51.86 -37.64 1.41
N THR A 4 52.69 -37.28 0.43
CA THR A 4 52.50 -36.12 -0.44
C THR A 4 51.29 -36.28 -1.37
N ALA A 5 51.10 -37.49 -1.93
CA ALA A 5 49.95 -37.80 -2.78
C ALA A 5 48.58 -37.74 -2.01
N ARG A 6 48.57 -38.12 -0.72
CA ARG A 6 47.39 -38.00 0.13
C ARG A 6 47.07 -36.54 0.50
N ALA A 7 48.11 -35.74 0.77
CA ALA A 7 47.95 -34.33 1.07
C ALA A 7 47.42 -33.55 -0.15
N THR A 8 47.93 -33.82 -1.35
CA THR A 8 47.43 -33.18 -2.59
C THR A 8 46.00 -33.57 -2.91
N LEU A 9 45.60 -34.82 -2.68
CA LEU A 9 44.23 -35.29 -2.83
C LEU A 9 43.26 -34.58 -1.84
N LEU A 10 43.67 -34.43 -0.58
CA LEU A 10 42.87 -33.71 0.43
C LEU A 10 42.70 -32.22 0.08
N VAL A 11 43.77 -31.56 -0.37
CA VAL A 11 43.69 -30.16 -0.79
C VAL A 11 42.80 -30.00 -2.02
N ALA A 12 42.92 -30.86 -3.02
CA ALA A 12 42.04 -30.84 -4.20
C ALA A 12 40.57 -31.08 -3.84
N TRP A 13 40.30 -31.98 -2.90
CA TRP A 13 38.94 -32.25 -2.42
C TRP A 13 38.34 -31.07 -1.65
N LEU A 14 39.13 -30.43 -0.78
CA LEU A 14 38.71 -29.22 -0.06
C LEU A 14 38.43 -28.05 -1.03
N LEU A 15 39.24 -27.87 -2.05
CA LEU A 15 39.02 -26.86 -3.09
C LEU A 15 37.75 -27.15 -3.91
N ALA A 16 37.50 -28.43 -4.22
CA ALA A 16 36.27 -28.83 -4.90
C ALA A 16 35.02 -28.56 -4.04
N LEU A 17 35.09 -28.87 -2.74
CA LEU A 17 34.00 -28.56 -1.80
C LEU A 17 33.78 -27.05 -1.64
N ALA A 18 34.85 -26.27 -1.53
CA ALA A 18 34.75 -24.81 -1.45
C ALA A 18 34.17 -24.22 -2.74
N GLY A 19 34.57 -24.72 -3.90
CA GLY A 19 34.03 -24.33 -5.20
C GLY A 19 32.54 -24.70 -5.36
N LEU A 20 32.16 -25.90 -4.92
CA LEU A 20 30.76 -26.33 -4.89
C LEU A 20 29.93 -25.49 -3.93
N GLY A 21 30.43 -25.23 -2.74
CA GLY A 21 29.76 -24.35 -1.75
C GLY A 21 29.55 -22.93 -2.28
N TRP A 22 30.57 -22.38 -2.94
CA TRP A 22 30.46 -21.07 -3.58
C TRP A 22 29.47 -21.06 -4.74
N MET A 23 29.49 -22.08 -5.60
CA MET A 23 28.55 -22.21 -6.72
C MET A 23 27.11 -22.38 -6.23
N VAL A 24 26.90 -23.16 -5.18
CA VAL A 24 25.58 -23.34 -4.55
C VAL A 24 25.10 -22.00 -3.91
N SER A 25 25.98 -21.30 -3.20
CA SER A 25 25.61 -20.01 -2.57
C SER A 25 25.21 -18.94 -3.60
N GLN A 26 25.81 -18.95 -4.78
CA GLN A 26 25.46 -18.05 -5.90
C GLN A 26 24.15 -18.43 -6.58
N ARG A 27 23.77 -19.71 -6.57
CA ARG A 27 22.56 -20.22 -7.21
C ARG A 27 21.37 -20.38 -6.26
N LEU A 28 21.61 -20.43 -4.96
CA LEU A 28 20.56 -20.51 -3.96
C LEU A 28 19.87 -19.14 -3.84
N LYS A 29 18.90 -18.88 -4.71
CA LYS A 29 17.93 -17.82 -4.48
C LYS A 29 16.93 -18.34 -3.46
N ILE A 30 17.16 -18.06 -2.19
CA ILE A 30 16.14 -18.28 -1.16
C ILE A 30 15.02 -17.28 -1.47
N SER A 31 14.03 -17.74 -2.20
CA SER A 31 12.81 -16.98 -2.41
C SER A 31 11.98 -17.09 -1.14
N THR A 32 11.81 -15.99 -0.43
CA THR A 32 10.85 -15.84 0.66
C THR A 32 9.46 -15.47 0.13
N ASP A 33 9.25 -15.59 -1.18
CA ASP A 33 7.96 -15.37 -1.79
C ASP A 33 7.02 -16.51 -1.41
N LEU A 34 6.02 -16.19 -0.60
CA LEU A 34 4.98 -17.13 -0.15
C LEU A 34 4.22 -17.78 -1.32
N ARG A 35 4.27 -17.18 -2.52
CA ARG A 35 3.69 -17.75 -3.73
C ARG A 35 4.38 -19.04 -4.19
N SER A 36 5.67 -19.19 -3.90
CA SER A 36 6.41 -20.41 -4.26
C SER A 36 5.89 -21.64 -3.52
N PHE A 37 5.14 -21.45 -2.43
CA PHE A 37 4.48 -22.51 -1.66
C PHE A 37 3.02 -22.74 -2.05
N MET A 38 2.44 -21.88 -2.90
CA MET A 38 1.08 -22.08 -3.40
C MET A 38 1.09 -23.01 -4.61
N PRO A 39 0.13 -23.94 -4.71
CA PRO A 39 -0.03 -24.75 -5.91
C PRO A 39 -0.27 -23.85 -7.12
N ALA A 40 0.33 -24.21 -8.26
CA ALA A 40 0.11 -23.46 -9.49
C ALA A 40 -1.39 -23.44 -9.84
N PRO A 41 -1.96 -22.29 -10.24
CA PRO A 41 -3.36 -22.19 -10.60
C PRO A 41 -3.64 -23.07 -11.83
N THR A 42 -4.61 -23.96 -11.70
CA THR A 42 -4.99 -24.89 -12.76
C THR A 42 -6.14 -24.38 -13.63
N THR A 43 -6.90 -23.38 -13.13
CA THR A 43 -8.01 -22.77 -13.88
C THR A 43 -7.78 -21.25 -14.06
N PRO A 44 -8.39 -20.64 -15.12
CA PRO A 44 -8.34 -19.19 -15.33
C PRO A 44 -8.85 -18.40 -14.11
N ASP A 45 -9.92 -18.87 -13.46
CA ASP A 45 -10.52 -18.23 -12.30
C ASP A 45 -9.58 -18.26 -11.08
N GLN A 46 -8.88 -19.37 -10.86
CA GLN A 46 -7.85 -19.47 -9.82
C GLN A 46 -6.69 -18.51 -10.08
N ARG A 47 -6.29 -18.35 -11.35
CA ARG A 47 -5.25 -17.39 -11.74
C ARG A 47 -5.69 -15.97 -11.45
N LEU A 48 -6.91 -15.61 -11.85
CA LEU A 48 -7.49 -14.28 -11.57
C LEU A 48 -7.57 -14.01 -10.06
N LEU A 49 -8.02 -14.99 -9.28
CA LEU A 49 -8.05 -14.89 -7.80
C LEU A 49 -6.66 -14.69 -7.21
N MET A 50 -5.66 -15.44 -7.66
CA MET A 50 -4.29 -15.30 -7.17
C MET A 50 -3.69 -13.94 -7.55
N GLU A 51 -3.96 -13.43 -8.75
CA GLU A 51 -3.53 -12.11 -9.19
C GLU A 51 -4.23 -11.01 -8.37
N GLN A 52 -5.54 -11.11 -8.14
CA GLN A 52 -6.30 -10.12 -7.38
C GLN A 52 -5.96 -10.11 -5.88
N VAL A 53 -5.77 -11.28 -5.28
CA VAL A 53 -5.42 -11.39 -3.86
C VAL A 53 -3.93 -11.14 -3.63
N GLY A 54 -3.07 -11.66 -4.52
CA GLY A 54 -1.61 -11.57 -4.39
C GLY A 54 -1.02 -10.24 -4.84
N ASP A 55 -1.46 -9.73 -5.98
CA ASP A 55 -0.94 -8.51 -6.62
C ASP A 55 -1.94 -7.36 -6.66
N GLY A 56 -3.16 -7.60 -6.19
CA GLY A 56 -4.23 -6.60 -6.16
C GLY A 56 -3.86 -5.39 -5.28
N PRO A 57 -4.53 -4.25 -5.50
CA PRO A 57 -4.27 -3.01 -4.77
C PRO A 57 -4.30 -3.18 -3.25
N GLY A 58 -5.20 -4.03 -2.75
CA GLY A 58 -5.33 -4.31 -1.31
C GLY A 58 -4.08 -4.88 -0.66
N SER A 59 -3.30 -5.71 -1.37
CA SER A 59 -2.06 -6.31 -0.86
C SER A 59 -0.91 -5.30 -0.75
N ARG A 60 -0.99 -4.19 -1.48
CA ARG A 60 0.03 -3.13 -1.56
C ARG A 60 -0.23 -1.98 -0.60
N LEU A 61 -1.37 -1.98 0.09
CA LEU A 61 -1.74 -0.93 1.01
C LEU A 61 -0.92 -1.01 2.30
N LEU A 62 -0.39 0.15 2.71
CA LEU A 62 0.17 0.37 4.02
C LEU A 62 -0.69 1.42 4.75
N LEU A 63 -1.11 1.09 5.94
CA LEU A 63 -1.79 1.98 6.86
C LEU A 63 -0.77 2.55 7.83
N LEU A 64 -0.77 3.85 7.98
CA LEU A 64 0.17 4.57 8.81
C LEU A 64 -0.59 5.32 9.89
N SER A 65 -0.08 5.33 11.12
CA SER A 65 -0.53 6.24 12.15
C SER A 65 0.64 6.99 12.76
N ILE A 66 0.45 8.29 13.03
CA ILE A 66 1.40 9.15 13.70
C ILE A 66 0.78 9.57 15.03
N SER A 67 1.48 9.32 16.13
CA SER A 67 1.01 9.59 17.49
C SER A 67 2.11 10.22 18.35
N GLY A 68 1.77 10.64 19.57
CA GLY A 68 2.75 11.11 20.55
C GLY A 68 3.00 12.62 20.56
N ALA A 69 2.27 13.39 19.77
CA ALA A 69 2.34 14.86 19.74
C ALA A 69 0.91 15.48 19.71
N PRO A 70 0.75 16.77 19.96
CA PRO A 70 -0.54 17.47 19.79
C PRO A 70 -1.05 17.44 18.36
N ASP A 71 -2.39 17.45 18.18
CA ASP A 71 -3.06 17.36 16.87
C ASP A 71 -2.48 18.27 15.78
N PRO A 72 -2.19 19.58 16.01
CA PRO A 72 -1.63 20.44 14.96
C PRO A 72 -0.22 20.00 14.50
N GLN A 73 0.58 19.46 15.41
CA GLN A 73 1.91 18.94 15.06
C GLN A 73 1.78 17.62 14.30
N LEU A 74 0.85 16.74 14.70
CA LEU A 74 0.56 15.50 13.98
C LEU A 74 0.04 15.79 12.57
N ALA A 75 -0.81 16.80 12.41
CA ALA A 75 -1.29 17.23 11.09
C ALA A 75 -0.12 17.73 10.22
N THR A 76 0.77 18.56 10.76
CA THR A 76 1.95 19.04 10.05
C THR A 76 2.89 17.91 9.64
N LEU A 77 3.16 16.95 10.53
CA LEU A 77 3.97 15.77 10.24
C LEU A 77 3.32 14.90 9.15
N SER A 78 2.01 14.70 9.22
CA SER A 78 1.25 13.94 8.21
C SER A 78 1.35 14.59 6.83
N GLN A 79 1.11 15.90 6.74
CA GLN A 79 1.20 16.67 5.50
C GLN A 79 2.64 16.65 4.95
N GLY A 80 3.64 16.84 5.82
CA GLY A 80 5.05 16.77 5.46
C GLY A 80 5.44 15.40 4.91
N LEU A 81 4.94 14.32 5.51
CA LEU A 81 5.19 12.95 5.03
C LEU A 81 4.55 12.73 3.66
N VAL A 82 3.30 13.15 3.46
CA VAL A 82 2.64 13.08 2.14
C VAL A 82 3.45 13.82 1.08
N ALA A 83 3.88 15.06 1.36
CA ALA A 83 4.70 15.85 0.44
C ALA A 83 6.03 15.15 0.10
N ALA A 84 6.69 14.53 1.08
CA ALA A 84 7.95 13.82 0.90
C ALA A 84 7.80 12.52 0.09
N LEU A 85 6.64 11.84 0.19
CA LEU A 85 6.39 10.58 -0.49
C LEU A 85 5.74 10.74 -1.87
N LYS A 86 5.03 11.84 -2.13
CA LYS A 86 4.28 12.08 -3.38
C LYS A 86 5.14 11.94 -4.66
N HIS A 87 6.42 12.27 -4.59
CA HIS A 87 7.35 12.18 -5.72
C HIS A 87 8.25 10.94 -5.68
N ASP A 88 8.06 10.06 -4.71
CA ASP A 88 8.86 8.84 -4.58
C ASP A 88 8.24 7.71 -5.43
N LYS A 89 9.00 7.22 -6.40
CA LYS A 89 8.56 6.21 -7.37
C LYS A 89 8.17 4.86 -6.75
N ARG A 90 8.44 4.64 -5.48
CA ARG A 90 8.07 3.41 -4.76
C ARG A 90 6.59 3.36 -4.40
N TYR A 91 5.92 4.51 -4.40
CA TYR A 91 4.49 4.61 -4.08
C TYR A 91 3.70 5.01 -5.31
N SER A 92 2.51 4.44 -5.44
CA SER A 92 1.52 4.82 -6.45
C SER A 92 0.61 5.92 -5.93
N GLN A 93 0.28 5.85 -4.63
CA GLN A 93 -0.64 6.78 -3.99
C GLN A 93 -0.27 7.01 -2.52
N VAL A 94 -0.49 8.24 -2.02
CA VAL A 94 -0.32 8.62 -0.61
C VAL A 94 -1.45 9.59 -0.25
N ILE A 95 -2.28 9.22 0.73
CA ILE A 95 -3.48 9.97 1.13
C ILE A 95 -3.52 10.07 2.65
N ASN A 96 -3.88 11.25 3.16
CA ASN A 96 -4.02 11.51 4.60
C ASN A 96 -5.33 12.21 4.99
N GLY A 97 -6.31 12.24 4.09
CA GLY A 97 -7.57 12.96 4.30
C GLY A 97 -7.75 14.16 3.38
N ASN A 98 -6.67 14.71 2.85
CA ASN A 98 -6.76 15.71 1.79
C ASN A 98 -7.09 14.99 0.47
N PHE A 99 -8.38 14.79 0.26
CA PHE A 99 -8.89 14.11 -0.92
C PHE A 99 -9.05 15.13 -2.04
N ASP A 100 -8.18 15.05 -3.03
CA ASP A 100 -8.35 15.81 -4.27
C ASP A 100 -9.41 15.12 -5.13
N LEU A 101 -10.61 15.67 -5.14
CA LEU A 101 -11.71 15.20 -6.00
C LEU A 101 -11.34 15.28 -7.50
N GLY A 102 -10.38 16.13 -7.88
CA GLY A 102 -9.85 16.18 -9.25
C GLY A 102 -8.95 15.00 -9.61
N ALA A 103 -8.41 14.29 -8.61
CA ALA A 103 -7.61 13.08 -8.77
C ALA A 103 -8.43 11.78 -8.72
N LEU A 104 -9.77 11.86 -8.70
CA LEU A 104 -10.63 10.70 -8.82
C LEU A 104 -10.27 9.88 -10.07
N ASP A 105 -10.17 8.58 -9.89
CA ASP A 105 -9.93 7.67 -11.00
C ASP A 105 -11.03 7.83 -12.06
N THR A 106 -10.66 8.46 -13.16
CA THR A 106 -11.58 8.69 -14.28
C THR A 106 -12.02 7.41 -14.97
N SER A 107 -11.40 6.28 -14.67
CA SER A 107 -11.77 4.97 -15.21
C SER A 107 -13.17 4.52 -14.79
N LEU A 108 -13.66 4.98 -13.65
CA LEU A 108 -15.01 4.68 -13.15
C LEU A 108 -16.10 5.54 -13.77
N LEU A 109 -15.74 6.69 -14.36
CA LEU A 109 -16.72 7.62 -14.95
C LEU A 109 -17.64 7.00 -16.02
N PRO A 110 -17.16 6.16 -16.95
CA PRO A 110 -18.05 5.50 -17.93
C PRO A 110 -19.09 4.59 -17.28
N TYR A 111 -18.77 4.02 -16.12
CA TYR A 111 -19.60 3.05 -15.41
C TYR A 111 -20.39 3.65 -14.24
N ARG A 112 -20.34 4.98 -14.03
CA ARG A 112 -20.90 5.65 -12.85
C ARG A 112 -22.37 5.33 -12.60
N TYR A 113 -23.19 5.28 -13.63
CA TYR A 113 -24.63 4.96 -13.50
C TYR A 113 -24.89 3.48 -13.20
N LEU A 114 -24.02 2.57 -13.63
CA LEU A 114 -24.14 1.14 -13.32
C LEU A 114 -23.68 0.82 -11.90
N LEU A 115 -22.72 1.60 -11.38
CA LEU A 115 -22.15 1.38 -10.06
C LEU A 115 -22.90 2.13 -8.97
N SER A 116 -23.49 3.28 -9.29
CA SER A 116 -24.26 4.08 -8.35
C SER A 116 -25.64 3.47 -8.09
N PRO A 117 -26.30 3.81 -6.98
CA PRO A 117 -27.64 3.31 -6.67
C PRO A 117 -28.76 3.96 -7.50
N THR A 118 -28.44 4.90 -8.38
CA THR A 118 -29.45 5.71 -9.08
C THR A 118 -30.39 4.84 -9.92
N LEU A 119 -29.85 3.94 -10.77
CA LEU A 119 -30.66 3.07 -11.60
C LEU A 119 -31.47 2.03 -10.81
N ASP A 120 -31.07 1.71 -9.58
CA ASP A 120 -31.81 0.81 -8.70
C ASP A 120 -33.03 1.49 -8.08
N THR A 121 -33.01 2.81 -7.97
CA THR A 121 -34.00 3.59 -7.22
C THR A 121 -34.96 4.39 -8.10
N GLN A 122 -34.53 4.78 -9.30
CA GLN A 122 -35.32 5.64 -10.19
C GLN A 122 -34.83 5.59 -11.65
N PRO A 123 -35.72 5.82 -12.65
CA PRO A 123 -35.33 5.88 -14.05
C PRO A 123 -34.54 7.16 -14.35
N LEU A 124 -33.64 7.09 -15.33
CA LEU A 124 -32.95 8.26 -15.89
C LEU A 124 -33.87 8.95 -16.92
N ASP A 125 -34.93 9.55 -16.45
CA ASP A 125 -35.88 10.30 -17.30
C ASP A 125 -35.60 11.82 -17.27
N GLN A 126 -36.39 12.55 -18.05
CA GLN A 126 -36.27 14.00 -18.13
C GLN A 126 -36.54 14.68 -16.78
N ALA A 127 -37.49 14.15 -16.01
CA ALA A 127 -37.87 14.72 -14.72
C ALA A 127 -36.68 14.61 -13.73
N TYR A 128 -36.09 13.44 -13.63
CA TYR A 128 -34.89 13.20 -12.81
C TYR A 128 -33.73 14.12 -13.22
N LEU A 129 -33.40 14.18 -14.53
CA LEU A 129 -32.30 15.01 -15.01
C LEU A 129 -32.53 16.49 -14.76
N SER A 130 -33.77 16.97 -14.93
CA SER A 130 -34.14 18.37 -14.62
C SER A 130 -33.94 18.68 -13.15
N ASP A 131 -34.40 17.82 -12.26
CA ASP A 131 -34.22 17.96 -10.81
C ASP A 131 -32.72 17.97 -10.41
N GLN A 132 -31.95 17.03 -10.97
CA GLN A 132 -30.51 16.99 -10.71
C GLN A 132 -29.79 18.26 -11.19
N LEU A 133 -30.15 18.80 -12.33
CA LEU A 133 -29.56 20.05 -12.82
C LEU A 133 -29.97 21.26 -11.94
N GLN A 134 -31.20 21.30 -11.45
CA GLN A 134 -31.62 22.33 -10.52
C GLN A 134 -30.81 22.28 -9.21
N GLN A 135 -30.62 21.08 -8.65
CA GLN A 135 -29.77 20.88 -7.48
C GLN A 135 -28.34 21.37 -7.74
N ARG A 136 -27.79 21.14 -8.94
CA ARG A 136 -26.44 21.63 -9.30
C ARG A 136 -26.37 23.17 -9.35
N LEU A 137 -27.41 23.85 -9.75
CA LEU A 137 -27.47 25.31 -9.68
C LEU A 137 -27.41 25.79 -8.23
N ASP A 138 -28.14 25.13 -7.33
CA ASP A 138 -28.12 25.43 -5.92
C ASP A 138 -26.75 25.17 -5.30
N ASP A 139 -26.13 24.03 -5.63
CA ASP A 139 -24.77 23.68 -5.19
C ASP A 139 -23.72 24.70 -5.65
N LEU A 140 -23.83 25.17 -6.89
CA LEU A 140 -22.90 26.19 -7.44
C LEU A 140 -23.08 27.56 -6.77
N SER A 141 -24.22 27.79 -6.13
CA SER A 141 -24.51 28.99 -5.33
C SER A 141 -24.05 28.84 -3.88
N SER A 142 -23.58 27.66 -3.48
CA SER A 142 -23.16 27.32 -2.13
C SER A 142 -21.65 27.42 -1.94
N PRO A 143 -21.12 27.41 -0.70
CA PRO A 143 -19.70 27.30 -0.43
C PRO A 143 -19.03 26.04 -1.01
N ALA A 144 -19.80 25.01 -1.30
CA ALA A 144 -19.29 23.77 -1.92
C ALA A 144 -18.93 23.92 -3.41
N ALA A 145 -19.29 25.03 -4.03
CA ALA A 145 -19.08 25.28 -5.45
C ALA A 145 -17.62 25.08 -5.89
N SER A 146 -16.66 25.52 -5.08
CA SER A 146 -15.24 25.39 -5.39
C SER A 146 -14.77 23.93 -5.49
N MET A 147 -15.37 23.03 -4.71
CA MET A 147 -15.07 21.60 -4.72
C MET A 147 -15.77 20.88 -5.87
N LEU A 148 -16.97 21.30 -6.24
CA LEU A 148 -17.81 20.61 -7.23
C LEU A 148 -17.52 21.04 -8.67
N LYS A 149 -17.13 22.30 -8.91
CA LYS A 149 -16.83 22.84 -10.24
C LYS A 149 -15.91 21.94 -11.11
N PRO A 150 -14.84 21.35 -10.60
CA PRO A 150 -13.95 20.49 -11.43
C PRO A 150 -14.62 19.19 -11.88
N ILE A 151 -15.63 18.72 -11.15
CA ILE A 151 -16.29 17.41 -11.37
C ILE A 151 -17.50 17.55 -12.28
N LEU A 152 -18.30 18.59 -12.09
CA LEU A 152 -19.59 18.77 -12.77
C LEU A 152 -19.57 18.61 -14.29
N PRO A 153 -18.55 19.08 -15.04
CA PRO A 153 -18.50 18.87 -16.48
C PRO A 153 -18.41 17.40 -16.91
N ARG A 154 -17.89 16.54 -16.03
CA ARG A 154 -17.71 15.10 -16.30
C ARG A 154 -18.79 14.24 -15.65
N ASP A 155 -19.36 14.69 -14.55
CA ASP A 155 -20.37 13.99 -13.76
C ASP A 155 -21.44 14.97 -13.23
N PRO A 156 -22.36 15.45 -14.10
CA PRO A 156 -23.33 16.48 -13.73
C PRO A 156 -24.35 16.00 -12.69
N THR A 157 -24.57 14.71 -12.55
CA THR A 157 -25.49 14.12 -11.56
C THR A 157 -24.78 13.66 -10.30
N LEU A 158 -23.44 13.85 -10.22
CA LEU A 158 -22.58 13.47 -9.09
C LEU A 158 -22.68 11.99 -8.71
N GLU A 159 -22.80 11.11 -9.70
CA GLU A 159 -22.94 9.67 -9.47
C GLU A 159 -21.70 9.08 -8.77
N ILE A 160 -20.50 9.58 -9.10
CA ILE A 160 -19.27 9.17 -8.41
C ILE A 160 -19.29 9.57 -6.93
N LEU A 161 -19.84 10.73 -6.60
CA LEU A 161 -20.00 11.15 -5.21
C LEU A 161 -21.00 10.26 -4.46
N LYS A 162 -22.13 9.92 -5.08
CA LYS A 162 -23.12 8.97 -4.53
C LYS A 162 -22.49 7.60 -4.29
N LEU A 163 -21.68 7.13 -5.24
CA LEU A 163 -20.93 5.88 -5.13
C LEU A 163 -19.95 5.92 -3.96
N ALA A 164 -19.16 6.99 -3.85
CA ALA A 164 -18.23 7.18 -2.75
C ALA A 164 -18.95 7.22 -1.38
N GLN A 165 -20.12 7.87 -1.30
CA GLN A 165 -20.94 7.87 -0.08
C GLN A 165 -21.47 6.49 0.26
N ARG A 166 -21.88 5.69 -0.74
CA ARG A 166 -22.35 4.31 -0.53
C ARG A 166 -21.23 3.39 -0.02
N TRP A 167 -20.03 3.59 -0.49
CA TRP A 167 -18.86 2.81 -0.08
C TRP A 167 -18.17 3.34 1.19
N ALA A 168 -18.59 4.51 1.64
CA ALA A 168 -18.02 5.09 2.83
C ALA A 168 -18.29 4.19 4.05
N PRO A 169 -17.27 3.86 4.86
CA PRO A 169 -17.46 3.05 6.04
C PRO A 169 -18.34 3.77 7.06
N ALA A 170 -19.12 3.00 7.83
CA ALA A 170 -20.00 3.54 8.88
C ALA A 170 -19.24 4.35 9.96
N LYS A 171 -17.96 4.04 10.18
CA LYS A 171 -17.07 4.82 11.04
C LYS A 171 -15.98 5.45 10.17
N GLN A 172 -16.15 6.71 9.89
CA GLN A 172 -15.15 7.51 9.18
C GLN A 172 -14.13 8.09 10.17
N PRO A 173 -12.85 8.22 9.79
CA PRO A 173 -11.91 8.98 10.59
C PRO A 173 -12.37 10.46 10.65
N MET A 174 -12.05 11.12 11.75
CA MET A 174 -12.34 12.55 11.89
C MET A 174 -11.38 13.35 11.01
N LEU A 175 -11.91 14.32 10.27
CA LEU A 175 -11.09 15.24 9.50
C LEU A 175 -10.79 16.49 10.35
N ARG A 176 -9.50 16.77 10.61
CA ARG A 176 -9.01 17.97 11.31
C ARG A 176 -7.81 18.52 10.55
N ASP A 177 -7.78 19.80 10.28
CA ASP A 177 -6.70 20.46 9.52
C ASP A 177 -6.37 19.77 8.18
N GLY A 178 -7.40 19.20 7.50
CA GLY A 178 -7.23 18.45 6.25
C GLY A 178 -6.60 17.07 6.41
N VAL A 179 -6.47 16.56 7.64
CA VAL A 179 -5.86 15.25 7.95
C VAL A 179 -6.86 14.35 8.67
N TRP A 180 -6.83 13.07 8.37
CA TRP A 180 -7.61 12.06 9.07
C TRP A 180 -7.04 11.78 10.45
N PHE A 181 -7.90 11.74 11.44
CA PHE A 181 -7.58 11.36 12.81
C PHE A 181 -8.42 10.16 13.25
N SER A 182 -7.78 9.24 13.95
CA SER A 182 -8.45 8.15 14.66
C SER A 182 -9.22 8.68 15.87
N SER A 183 -10.12 7.87 16.43
CA SER A 183 -10.79 8.19 17.70
C SER A 183 -9.82 8.33 18.89
N ARG A 184 -8.58 7.86 18.75
CA ARG A 184 -7.51 7.97 19.75
C ARG A 184 -6.62 9.21 19.57
N GLY A 185 -6.92 10.06 18.58
CA GLY A 185 -6.13 11.27 18.29
C GLY A 185 -4.83 10.99 17.52
N GLU A 186 -4.75 9.89 16.78
CA GLU A 186 -3.61 9.59 15.91
C GLU A 186 -3.87 10.12 14.50
N ALA A 187 -2.92 10.78 13.88
CA ALA A 187 -3.04 11.17 12.48
C ALA A 187 -2.86 9.95 11.57
N LEU A 188 -3.80 9.73 10.66
CA LEU A 188 -3.86 8.56 9.80
C LEU A 188 -3.45 8.90 8.38
N LEU A 189 -2.73 7.96 7.75
CA LEU A 189 -2.38 8.02 6.33
C LEU A 189 -2.57 6.63 5.71
N VAL A 190 -2.85 6.62 4.43
CA VAL A 190 -2.87 5.41 3.60
C VAL A 190 -1.89 5.62 2.46
N THR A 191 -1.04 4.64 2.21
CA THR A 191 -0.18 4.64 1.04
C THR A 191 -0.24 3.30 0.33
N GLU A 192 -0.17 3.34 -0.99
CA GLU A 192 -0.06 2.16 -1.83
C GLU A 192 1.35 2.06 -2.39
N THR A 193 2.00 0.92 -2.20
CA THR A 193 3.31 0.65 -2.80
C THR A 193 3.15 0.17 -4.25
N ARG A 194 4.11 0.49 -5.12
CA ARG A 194 4.15 -0.09 -6.48
C ARG A 194 4.60 -1.54 -6.47
N ALA A 195 5.39 -1.91 -5.47
CA ALA A 195 5.84 -3.28 -5.30
C ALA A 195 4.68 -4.19 -4.88
N PRO A 196 4.64 -5.44 -5.36
CA PRO A 196 3.69 -6.43 -4.88
C PRO A 196 3.76 -6.60 -3.36
N GLY A 197 2.59 -6.77 -2.71
CA GLY A 197 2.52 -6.89 -1.25
C GLY A 197 3.27 -8.10 -0.69
N PHE A 198 3.41 -9.14 -1.49
CA PHE A 198 4.12 -10.38 -1.13
C PHE A 198 5.57 -10.45 -1.60
N ASP A 199 6.14 -9.33 -2.08
CA ASP A 199 7.59 -9.19 -2.30
C ASP A 199 8.26 -8.55 -1.07
N PRO A 200 8.80 -9.36 -0.12
CA PRO A 200 9.35 -8.83 1.12
C PRO A 200 10.56 -7.92 0.90
N GLY A 201 11.32 -8.15 -0.18
CA GLY A 201 12.51 -7.35 -0.51
C GLY A 201 12.14 -5.94 -0.95
N ALA A 202 11.22 -5.84 -1.90
CA ALA A 202 10.75 -4.56 -2.41
C ALA A 202 9.90 -3.80 -1.36
N GLN A 203 9.08 -4.51 -0.57
CA GLN A 203 8.33 -3.92 0.54
C GLN A 203 9.27 -3.38 1.62
N ARG A 204 10.35 -4.09 1.97
CA ARG A 204 11.39 -3.61 2.88
C ARG A 204 11.96 -2.27 2.41
N ALA A 205 12.37 -2.18 1.14
CA ALA A 205 12.95 -0.97 0.58
C ALA A 205 11.97 0.22 0.61
N ALA A 206 10.67 -0.03 0.38
CA ALA A 206 9.64 0.99 0.49
C ALA A 206 9.47 1.44 1.95
N ILE A 207 9.30 0.50 2.89
CA ILE A 207 9.08 0.79 4.31
C ILE A 207 10.28 1.52 4.93
N GLU A 208 11.50 1.09 4.66
CA GLU A 208 12.72 1.77 5.14
C GLU A 208 12.82 3.20 4.59
N ALA A 209 12.46 3.40 3.34
CA ALA A 209 12.44 4.75 2.76
C ALA A 209 11.40 5.65 3.42
N LEU A 210 10.20 5.10 3.70
CA LEU A 210 9.14 5.81 4.41
C LEU A 210 9.61 6.21 5.82
N GLN A 211 10.19 5.28 6.57
CA GLN A 211 10.73 5.54 7.91
C GLN A 211 11.84 6.59 7.88
N LYS A 212 12.75 6.54 6.91
CA LYS A 212 13.80 7.55 6.72
C LYS A 212 13.22 8.93 6.39
N ARG A 213 12.21 8.99 5.52
CA ARG A 213 11.52 10.25 5.19
C ARG A 213 10.82 10.83 6.41
N PHE A 214 10.11 10.01 7.17
CA PHE A 214 9.47 10.44 8.40
C PHE A 214 10.52 10.97 9.40
N ALA A 215 11.59 10.24 9.66
CA ALA A 215 12.65 10.63 10.60
C ALA A 215 13.37 11.94 10.19
N SER A 216 13.34 12.32 8.90
CA SER A 216 13.91 13.56 8.41
C SER A 216 13.00 14.79 8.56
N LEU A 217 11.72 14.59 8.95
CA LEU A 217 10.81 15.70 9.17
C LEU A 217 11.14 16.44 10.48
N GLN A 218 10.90 17.74 10.47
CA GLN A 218 11.01 18.55 11.68
C GLN A 218 10.03 18.03 12.74
N ASP A 219 10.48 17.96 14.00
CA ASP A 219 9.70 17.46 15.14
C ASP A 219 9.32 15.95 15.11
N ALA A 220 9.76 15.19 14.12
CA ALA A 220 9.50 13.74 14.05
C ALA A 220 10.00 12.96 15.29
N LYS A 221 11.05 13.45 15.96
CA LYS A 221 11.60 12.83 17.18
C LYS A 221 10.63 12.80 18.36
N ARG A 222 9.60 13.64 18.34
CA ARG A 222 8.56 13.72 19.38
C ARG A 222 7.33 12.89 19.07
N ALA A 223 7.29 12.27 17.90
CA ALA A 223 6.17 11.49 17.43
C ALA A 223 6.59 10.06 17.08
N THR A 224 5.64 9.15 17.15
CA THR A 224 5.84 7.75 16.82
C THR A 224 5.08 7.42 15.54
N LEU A 225 5.78 6.87 14.56
CA LEU A 225 5.18 6.33 13.34
C LEU A 225 4.93 4.83 13.50
N THR A 226 3.69 4.43 13.38
CA THR A 226 3.29 3.01 13.33
C THR A 226 2.87 2.65 11.91
N ILE A 227 3.33 1.52 11.43
CA ILE A 227 3.06 1.01 10.08
C ILE A 227 2.33 -0.33 10.21
N SER A 228 1.29 -0.52 9.43
CA SER A 228 0.52 -1.77 9.34
C SER A 228 0.11 -2.02 7.89
N GLY A 229 -0.25 -3.24 7.58
CA GLY A 229 -0.73 -3.63 6.25
C GLY A 229 -0.13 -4.95 5.78
N PRO A 230 -0.69 -5.55 4.73
CA PRO A 230 -0.25 -6.87 4.24
C PRO A 230 1.23 -6.92 3.89
N GLY A 231 1.76 -5.89 3.21
CA GLY A 231 3.19 -5.81 2.85
C GLY A 231 4.11 -5.72 4.08
N TYR A 232 3.72 -4.97 5.11
CA TYR A 232 4.46 -4.89 6.37
C TYR A 232 4.44 -6.23 7.11
N PHE A 233 3.27 -6.87 7.18
CA PHE A 233 3.12 -8.17 7.83
C PHE A 233 3.94 -9.26 7.13
N SER A 234 3.89 -9.30 5.80
CA SER A 234 4.71 -10.21 4.98
C SER A 234 6.21 -10.04 5.27
N LEU A 235 6.68 -8.79 5.37
CA LEU A 235 8.06 -8.49 5.73
C LEU A 235 8.41 -8.96 7.14
N GLU A 236 7.54 -8.74 8.12
CA GLU A 236 7.78 -9.15 9.51
C GLU A 236 7.87 -10.67 9.65
N VAL A 237 6.93 -11.41 9.03
CA VAL A 237 6.95 -12.88 8.99
C VAL A 237 8.24 -13.38 8.33
N SER A 238 8.59 -12.84 7.16
CA SER A 238 9.82 -13.23 6.46
C SER A 238 11.07 -12.97 7.27
N SER A 239 11.15 -11.84 7.98
CA SER A 239 12.32 -11.51 8.81
C SER A 239 12.44 -12.41 10.03
N ARG A 240 11.34 -12.78 10.67
CA ARG A 240 11.32 -13.73 11.79
C ARG A 240 11.75 -15.11 11.36
N THR A 241 11.18 -15.62 10.26
CA THR A 241 11.54 -16.94 9.71
C THR A 241 13.03 -17.02 9.35
N LYS A 242 13.57 -15.94 8.73
CA LYS A 242 15.00 -15.87 8.43
C LYS A 242 15.87 -15.88 9.69
N ALA A 243 15.51 -15.10 10.70
CA ALA A 243 16.26 -15.05 11.96
C ALA A 243 16.24 -16.40 12.70
N GLU A 244 15.13 -17.13 12.65
CA GLU A 244 15.03 -18.49 13.18
C GLU A 244 15.90 -19.48 12.40
N ALA A 245 15.86 -19.44 11.06
CA ALA A 245 16.69 -20.27 10.21
C ALA A 245 18.19 -20.02 10.45
N ASP A 246 18.60 -18.76 10.58
CA ASP A 246 19.98 -18.37 10.87
C ASP A 246 20.42 -18.88 12.26
N ARG A 247 19.52 -18.86 13.26
CA ARG A 247 19.79 -19.43 14.59
C ARG A 247 19.96 -20.94 14.55
N PHE A 248 19.09 -21.66 13.85
CA PHE A 248 19.21 -23.12 13.70
C PHE A 248 20.47 -23.50 12.90
N GLY A 249 20.80 -22.76 11.84
CA GLY A 249 22.01 -22.96 11.06
C GLY A 249 23.28 -22.77 11.90
N ALA A 250 23.32 -21.78 12.78
CA ALA A 250 24.44 -21.55 13.68
C ALA A 250 24.64 -22.69 14.72
N VAL A 251 23.52 -23.24 15.23
CA VAL A 251 23.54 -24.34 16.22
C VAL A 251 23.98 -25.67 15.57
N THR A 252 23.66 -25.91 14.29
CA THR A 252 24.02 -27.14 13.58
C THR A 252 25.43 -27.10 12.98
N SER A 253 26.09 -25.95 12.98
CA SER A 253 27.47 -25.76 12.45
C SER A 253 28.55 -25.85 13.53
N LEU A 254 28.16 -26.08 14.80
CA LEU A 254 29.02 -26.37 15.96
C LEU A 254 29.07 -27.87 16.23
#